data_429ada0e4be3210514711dfaa607af84
#
_entry.id   429ada0e4be3210514711dfaa607af84
#
_cell.length_a   1.000
_cell.length_b   1.000
_cell.length_c   1.000
_cell.angle_alpha   90.00
_cell.angle_beta   90.00
_cell.angle_gamma   90.00
#
_symmetry.space_group_name_H-M   'P 1'
#
loop_
_entity.id
_entity.type
_entity.pdbx_description
1 polymer ?
#
loop_
_entity_poly.entity_id
_entity_poly.type
_entity_poly.pdbx_seq_one_letter_code
_entity_poly.pdbx_strand_id
1 'polypeptide(L)'
;MALLGSGFDPGVTSVFTTWLHKHHFERIDTLDILDCNGGDHGQAFATNFNPEINIREVTAVARHWENGDWVETPPMSVKQQFDFEAVGPKNMYLMYHEEIESLKTHLPEIKRIRFWMTFGDEYIKHLTVLQNVGMTRIDPVKYRGVEIIPLQFLKAVLPEPASLGPTTKGKTNIGCIATGIGKDGKEKTLYIYNICDHEDAYEETGNQAVSYTTGVPAMIGAALVVKGLWRGHGVFNMEQFNPDPFMDMLNQHGLPWQVKELDGPLGF
;
A
#
# COMPACT_ATOMS: atom_id res chain seq x y z
N MET A 1 -14.61 18.27 -10.17
CA MET A 1 -13.30 17.84 -9.64
C MET A 1 -13.32 16.32 -9.48
N ALA A 2 -12.27 15.63 -9.91
CA ALA A 2 -12.05 14.22 -9.63
C ALA A 2 -10.81 14.08 -8.73
N LEU A 3 -10.90 13.22 -7.71
CA LEU A 3 -9.80 12.89 -6.80
C LEU A 3 -9.36 11.46 -7.09
N LEU A 4 -8.09 11.25 -7.40
CA LEU A 4 -7.50 9.95 -7.66
C LEU A 4 -6.78 9.43 -6.42
N GLY A 5 -6.75 8.10 -6.28
CA GLY A 5 -6.01 7.43 -5.23
C GLY A 5 -6.51 7.78 -3.83
N SER A 6 -7.81 7.93 -3.61
CA SER A 6 -8.36 8.20 -2.27
C SER A 6 -8.61 6.90 -1.52
N GLY A 7 -7.54 6.14 -1.31
CA GLY A 7 -7.48 4.92 -0.52
C GLY A 7 -6.37 5.00 0.53
N PHE A 8 -5.76 3.88 0.87
CA PHE A 8 -4.59 3.90 1.74
C PHE A 8 -3.30 4.02 0.91
N ASP A 9 -3.06 3.08 0.06
CA ASP A 9 -1.99 2.99 -0.94
C ASP A 9 -2.62 2.60 -2.30
N PRO A 10 -2.76 3.60 -3.20
CA PRO A 10 -2.46 5.02 -3.05
C PRO A 10 -3.47 5.80 -2.19
N GLY A 11 -2.99 6.83 -1.53
CA GLY A 11 -3.84 7.79 -0.82
C GLY A 11 -3.24 8.30 0.48
N VAL A 12 -3.44 7.59 1.59
CA VAL A 12 -2.86 7.98 2.89
C VAL A 12 -1.34 8.07 2.80
N THR A 13 -0.69 7.16 2.10
CA THR A 13 0.77 7.15 1.87
C THR A 13 1.25 8.42 1.16
N SER A 14 0.50 8.89 0.16
CA SER A 14 0.76 10.17 -0.52
C SER A 14 0.57 11.37 0.42
N VAL A 15 -0.49 11.36 1.24
CA VAL A 15 -0.74 12.41 2.23
C VAL A 15 0.30 12.39 3.35
N PHE A 16 0.71 11.21 3.84
CA PHE A 16 1.80 11.06 4.79
C PHE A 16 3.09 11.70 4.28
N THR A 17 3.42 11.45 3.02
CA THR A 17 4.62 12.01 2.38
C THR A 17 4.57 13.53 2.35
N THR A 18 3.46 14.12 1.92
CA THR A 18 3.32 15.58 1.86
C THR A 18 3.21 16.22 3.24
N TRP A 19 2.63 15.52 4.21
CA TRP A 19 2.59 15.98 5.59
C TRP A 19 4.00 16.01 6.22
N LEU A 20 4.80 14.96 6.02
CA LEU A 20 6.21 14.94 6.43
C LEU A 20 6.99 16.07 5.76
N HIS A 21 6.84 16.25 4.44
CA HIS A 21 7.49 17.36 3.72
C HIS A 21 7.09 18.71 4.29
N LYS A 22 5.80 18.93 4.53
CA LYS A 22 5.29 20.20 5.06
C LYS A 22 5.80 20.52 6.46
N HIS A 23 5.85 19.54 7.36
CA HIS A 23 6.08 19.79 8.77
C HIS A 23 7.49 19.47 9.26
N HIS A 24 8.20 18.54 8.61
CA HIS A 24 9.47 18.03 9.11
C HIS A 24 10.65 18.23 8.17
N PHE A 25 10.42 18.19 6.85
CA PHE A 25 11.51 18.24 5.88
C PHE A 25 11.52 19.55 5.10
N GLU A 26 12.72 20.08 4.85
CA GLU A 26 12.97 21.06 3.80
C GLU A 26 13.02 20.37 2.43
N ARG A 27 13.60 19.14 2.39
CA ARG A 27 13.70 18.31 1.21
C ARG A 27 13.70 16.83 1.60
N ILE A 28 12.90 16.03 0.94
CA ILE A 28 12.94 14.58 1.01
C ILE A 28 13.81 14.05 -0.13
N ASP A 29 14.84 13.28 0.19
CA ASP A 29 15.74 12.66 -0.79
C ASP A 29 15.29 11.25 -1.17
N THR A 30 14.80 10.47 -0.20
CA THR A 30 14.31 9.10 -0.43
C THR A 30 13.01 8.82 0.30
N LEU A 31 12.16 8.02 -0.33
CA LEU A 31 10.88 7.59 0.19
C LEU A 31 10.73 6.08 0.00
N ASP A 32 10.46 5.35 1.07
CA ASP A 32 10.07 3.95 1.05
C ASP A 32 8.64 3.84 1.60
N ILE A 33 7.73 3.32 0.79
CA ILE A 33 6.33 3.06 1.16
C ILE A 33 6.26 1.60 1.57
N LEU A 34 5.71 1.31 2.75
CA LEU A 34 5.65 -0.02 3.33
C LEU A 34 4.20 -0.40 3.60
N ASP A 35 3.73 -1.44 2.93
CA ASP A 35 2.43 -2.08 3.21
C ASP A 35 2.65 -3.42 3.92
N CYS A 36 2.31 -3.45 5.19
CA CYS A 36 2.34 -4.67 5.99
C CYS A 36 0.92 -5.08 6.41
N ASN A 37 0.46 -6.20 5.87
CA ASN A 37 -0.64 -6.95 6.45
C ASN A 37 -0.09 -8.12 7.27
N GLY A 38 -0.05 -7.96 8.59
CA GLY A 38 0.36 -9.00 9.54
C GLY A 38 -0.79 -9.93 9.95
N GLY A 39 -1.95 -9.78 9.32
CA GLY A 39 -3.13 -10.60 9.62
C GLY A 39 -3.02 -12.05 9.19
N ASP A 40 -3.72 -12.93 9.93
CA ASP A 40 -3.88 -14.35 9.62
C ASP A 40 -5.37 -14.66 9.52
N HIS A 41 -5.82 -15.12 8.35
CA HIS A 41 -7.21 -15.53 8.09
C HIS A 41 -7.41 -17.06 8.15
N GLY A 42 -6.37 -17.82 8.48
CA GLY A 42 -6.42 -19.28 8.63
C GLY A 42 -6.46 -20.07 7.31
N GLN A 43 -6.33 -19.41 6.14
CA GLN A 43 -6.29 -20.07 4.84
C GLN A 43 -4.84 -20.20 4.36
N ALA A 44 -4.49 -21.33 3.75
CA ALA A 44 -3.17 -21.53 3.18
C ALA A 44 -2.87 -20.58 2.00
N PHE A 45 -3.90 -20.26 1.22
CA PHE A 45 -3.83 -19.30 0.12
C PHE A 45 -5.18 -18.59 -0.06
N ALA A 46 -5.20 -17.29 0.19
CA ALA A 46 -6.33 -16.41 -0.07
C ALA A 46 -5.79 -14.96 -0.19
N THR A 47 -6.63 -14.05 -0.65
CA THR A 47 -6.29 -12.62 -0.76
C THR A 47 -7.29 -11.78 0.04
N ASN A 48 -6.81 -10.71 0.66
CA ASN A 48 -7.65 -9.82 1.47
C ASN A 48 -8.46 -8.80 0.64
N PHE A 49 -8.16 -8.70 -0.65
CA PHE A 49 -8.89 -7.90 -1.64
C PHE A 49 -8.98 -8.68 -2.96
N ASN A 50 -9.45 -8.06 -4.03
CA ASN A 50 -9.72 -8.73 -5.31
C ASN A 50 -8.56 -9.65 -5.74
N PRO A 51 -8.77 -10.98 -5.84
CA PRO A 51 -7.70 -11.93 -6.14
C PRO A 51 -7.00 -11.69 -7.47
N GLU A 52 -7.74 -11.22 -8.48
CA GLU A 52 -7.14 -10.92 -9.80
C GLU A 52 -6.14 -9.78 -9.70
N ILE A 53 -6.52 -8.68 -9.02
CA ILE A 53 -5.66 -7.52 -8.84
C ILE A 53 -4.42 -7.93 -8.04
N ASN A 54 -4.61 -8.52 -6.87
CA ASN A 54 -3.52 -8.97 -6.00
C ASN A 54 -2.52 -9.89 -6.73
N ILE A 55 -3.00 -10.95 -7.39
CA ILE A 55 -2.13 -11.90 -8.10
C ILE A 55 -1.38 -11.20 -9.24
N ARG A 56 -2.03 -10.31 -9.99
CA ARG A 56 -1.38 -9.58 -11.10
C ARG A 56 -0.30 -8.62 -10.60
N GLU A 57 -0.54 -7.91 -9.52
CA GLU A 57 0.45 -7.02 -8.90
C GLU A 57 1.67 -7.80 -8.43
N VAL A 58 1.46 -8.88 -7.67
CA VAL A 58 2.55 -9.69 -7.11
C VAL A 58 3.37 -10.40 -8.20
N THR A 59 2.76 -10.72 -9.34
CA THR A 59 3.42 -11.42 -10.45
C THR A 59 3.96 -10.48 -11.54
N ALA A 60 3.73 -9.18 -11.42
CA ALA A 60 4.23 -8.18 -12.35
C ALA A 60 5.72 -7.87 -12.10
N VAL A 61 6.40 -7.37 -13.13
CA VAL A 61 7.73 -6.79 -13.01
C VAL A 61 7.67 -5.64 -12.00
N ALA A 62 8.50 -5.71 -10.97
CA ALA A 62 8.64 -4.63 -10.00
C ALA A 62 9.45 -3.49 -10.62
N ARG A 63 8.99 -2.27 -10.45
CA ARG A 63 9.76 -1.08 -10.85
C ARG A 63 9.64 0.02 -9.80
N HIS A 64 10.73 0.71 -9.60
CA HIS A 64 10.80 1.83 -8.67
C HIS A 64 11.54 3.00 -9.30
N TRP A 65 11.38 4.18 -8.71
CA TRP A 65 12.06 5.39 -9.16
C TRP A 65 13.41 5.54 -8.45
N GLU A 66 14.47 5.75 -9.19
CA GLU A 66 15.80 6.00 -8.64
C GLU A 66 16.65 6.90 -9.54
N ASN A 67 17.15 8.01 -8.96
CA ASN A 67 18.09 8.96 -9.61
C ASN A 67 17.63 9.47 -10.98
N GLY A 68 16.33 9.69 -11.16
CA GLY A 68 15.78 10.25 -12.38
C GLY A 68 15.36 9.22 -13.42
N ASP A 69 15.39 7.92 -13.09
CA ASP A 69 15.02 6.85 -14.01
C ASP A 69 14.20 5.75 -13.32
N TRP A 70 13.54 4.93 -14.12
CA TRP A 70 12.87 3.73 -13.67
C TRP A 70 13.83 2.55 -13.63
N VAL A 71 13.92 1.90 -12.46
CA VAL A 71 14.69 0.67 -12.28
C VAL A 71 13.72 -0.50 -12.19
N GLU A 72 13.92 -1.51 -13.05
CA GLU A 72 13.10 -2.71 -13.09
C GLU A 72 13.82 -3.90 -12.47
N THR A 73 13.07 -4.70 -11.72
CA THR A 73 13.55 -5.98 -11.15
C THR A 73 12.52 -7.08 -11.41
N PRO A 74 12.94 -8.35 -11.52
CA PRO A 74 11.99 -9.45 -11.65
C PRO A 74 11.00 -9.49 -10.49
N PRO A 75 9.76 -9.99 -10.71
CA PRO A 75 8.76 -10.11 -9.65
C PRO A 75 9.33 -10.81 -8.41
N MET A 76 9.06 -10.25 -7.23
CA MET A 76 9.42 -10.82 -5.93
C MET A 76 10.92 -11.15 -5.73
N SER A 77 11.81 -10.62 -6.58
CA SER A 77 13.26 -10.93 -6.56
C SER A 77 14.02 -10.17 -5.49
N VAL A 78 13.53 -9.01 -5.07
CA VAL A 78 14.15 -8.19 -4.02
C VAL A 78 13.33 -8.32 -2.74
N LYS A 79 13.96 -8.87 -1.71
CA LYS A 79 13.34 -9.18 -0.42
C LYS A 79 14.14 -8.55 0.70
N GLN A 80 13.45 -7.96 1.66
CA GLN A 80 14.04 -7.39 2.86
C GLN A 80 13.18 -7.70 4.08
N GLN A 81 13.78 -7.76 5.27
CA GLN A 81 13.04 -7.87 6.52
C GLN A 81 12.95 -6.49 7.19
N PHE A 82 11.77 -6.17 7.71
CA PHE A 82 11.54 -4.98 8.53
C PHE A 82 10.77 -5.35 9.78
N ASP A 83 11.09 -4.70 10.90
CA ASP A 83 10.41 -4.89 12.19
C ASP A 83 9.28 -3.86 12.32
N PHE A 84 8.08 -4.27 11.94
CA PHE A 84 6.90 -3.41 11.94
C PHE A 84 6.34 -3.25 13.35
N GLU A 85 6.13 -2.02 13.76
CA GLU A 85 5.55 -1.70 15.06
C GLU A 85 4.20 -2.41 15.25
N ALA A 86 4.00 -3.06 16.40
CA ALA A 86 2.84 -3.88 16.78
C ALA A 86 2.55 -5.12 15.92
N VAL A 87 3.38 -5.42 14.91
CA VAL A 87 3.28 -6.63 14.07
C VAL A 87 4.51 -7.52 14.22
N GLY A 88 5.70 -6.92 14.43
CA GLY A 88 6.98 -7.60 14.50
C GLY A 88 7.65 -7.80 13.14
N PRO A 89 8.75 -8.59 13.11
CA PRO A 89 9.56 -8.75 11.90
C PRO A 89 8.79 -9.52 10.80
N LYS A 90 8.69 -8.90 9.63
CA LYS A 90 8.09 -9.47 8.43
C LYS A 90 9.01 -9.33 7.23
N ASN A 91 8.93 -10.30 6.33
CA ASN A 91 9.53 -10.20 5.02
C ASN A 91 8.66 -9.33 4.12
N MET A 92 9.26 -8.32 3.51
CA MET A 92 8.63 -7.48 2.50
C MET A 92 9.35 -7.59 1.18
N TYR A 93 8.63 -7.40 0.10
CA TYR A 93 9.14 -7.56 -1.26
C TYR A 93 8.97 -6.25 -2.02
N LEU A 94 9.99 -5.88 -2.79
CA LEU A 94 9.94 -4.71 -3.66
C LEU A 94 8.95 -4.97 -4.79
N MET A 95 8.03 -4.04 -4.97
CA MET A 95 6.98 -4.10 -5.99
C MET A 95 6.84 -2.75 -6.70
N TYR A 96 6.06 -2.74 -7.77
CA TYR A 96 5.55 -1.50 -8.34
C TYR A 96 4.19 -1.19 -7.73
N HIS A 97 3.96 0.09 -7.47
CA HIS A 97 2.65 0.59 -7.10
C HIS A 97 2.43 1.99 -7.69
N GLU A 98 1.18 2.33 -8.02
CA GLU A 98 0.87 3.49 -8.87
C GLU A 98 1.15 4.85 -8.23
N GLU A 99 1.17 4.97 -6.89
CA GLU A 99 1.50 6.24 -6.24
C GLU A 99 2.94 6.71 -6.50
N ILE A 100 3.86 5.81 -6.88
CA ILE A 100 5.22 6.19 -7.27
C ILE A 100 5.17 7.16 -8.46
N GLU A 101 4.25 6.93 -9.40
CA GLU A 101 4.08 7.78 -10.61
C GLU A 101 3.66 9.20 -10.25
N SER A 102 2.68 9.33 -9.35
CA SER A 102 2.16 10.63 -8.96
C SER A 102 3.12 11.36 -8.02
N LEU A 103 3.70 10.66 -7.04
CA LEU A 103 4.66 11.23 -6.09
C LEU A 103 5.90 11.77 -6.79
N LYS A 104 6.52 11.02 -7.72
CA LYS A 104 7.67 11.54 -8.49
C LYS A 104 7.32 12.75 -9.35
N THR A 105 6.06 12.87 -9.75
CA THR A 105 5.60 13.99 -10.59
C THR A 105 5.37 15.24 -9.75
N HIS A 106 4.79 15.11 -8.56
CA HIS A 106 4.42 16.23 -7.71
C HIS A 106 5.51 16.60 -6.67
N LEU A 107 6.43 15.67 -6.39
CA LEU A 107 7.60 15.87 -5.53
C LEU A 107 8.89 15.47 -6.27
N PRO A 108 9.24 16.21 -7.34
CA PRO A 108 10.31 15.82 -8.26
C PRO A 108 11.72 15.85 -7.65
N GLU A 109 11.88 16.43 -6.46
CA GLU A 109 13.13 16.44 -5.71
C GLU A 109 13.47 15.08 -5.11
N ILE A 110 12.49 14.17 -4.95
CA ILE A 110 12.72 12.84 -4.38
C ILE A 110 13.50 12.01 -5.40
N LYS A 111 14.70 11.59 -5.01
CA LYS A 111 15.63 10.84 -5.86
C LYS A 111 15.31 9.36 -5.94
N ARG A 112 14.71 8.79 -4.89
CA ARG A 112 14.34 7.38 -4.83
C ARG A 112 12.96 7.21 -4.19
N ILE A 113 12.05 6.48 -4.87
CA ILE A 113 10.75 6.09 -4.35
C ILE A 113 10.58 4.59 -4.58
N ARG A 114 10.36 3.83 -3.50
CA ARG A 114 10.15 2.38 -3.53
C ARG A 114 8.86 2.02 -2.81
N PHE A 115 8.20 0.97 -3.29
CA PHE A 115 7.04 0.37 -2.63
C PHE A 115 7.36 -1.07 -2.21
N TRP A 116 6.99 -1.40 -0.99
CA TRP A 116 7.24 -2.68 -0.35
C TRP A 116 5.95 -3.26 0.21
N MET A 117 5.67 -4.52 -0.09
CA MET A 117 4.52 -5.23 0.46
C MET A 117 4.95 -6.54 1.11
N THR A 118 4.28 -6.90 2.21
CA THR A 118 4.58 -8.12 2.95
C THR A 118 3.74 -9.30 2.46
N PHE A 119 4.37 -10.47 2.40
CA PHE A 119 3.69 -11.73 2.10
C PHE A 119 4.22 -12.85 2.99
N GLY A 120 3.31 -13.73 3.43
CA GLY A 120 3.68 -14.93 4.17
C GLY A 120 4.36 -15.98 3.26
N ASP A 121 5.26 -16.79 3.83
CA ASP A 121 5.99 -17.80 3.06
C ASP A 121 5.06 -18.83 2.42
N GLU A 122 3.95 -19.22 3.07
CA GLU A 122 2.96 -20.13 2.49
C GLU A 122 2.23 -19.50 1.31
N TYR A 123 1.88 -18.20 1.37
CA TYR A 123 1.30 -17.50 0.24
C TYR A 123 2.24 -17.53 -0.98
N ILE A 124 3.50 -17.17 -0.79
CA ILE A 124 4.51 -17.17 -1.87
C ILE A 124 4.71 -18.56 -2.48
N LYS A 125 4.77 -19.58 -1.63
CA LYS A 125 4.90 -20.97 -2.06
C LYS A 125 3.75 -21.41 -2.95
N HIS A 126 2.51 -21.16 -2.54
CA HIS A 126 1.32 -21.50 -3.33
C HIS A 126 1.25 -20.69 -4.62
N LEU A 127 1.51 -19.37 -4.56
CA LEU A 127 1.54 -18.53 -5.76
C LEU A 127 2.57 -19.03 -6.77
N THR A 128 3.76 -19.40 -6.33
CA THR A 128 4.81 -19.96 -7.19
C THR A 128 4.34 -21.22 -7.93
N VAL A 129 3.67 -22.13 -7.23
CA VAL A 129 3.09 -23.34 -7.88
C VAL A 129 2.04 -22.96 -8.90
N LEU A 130 1.13 -22.06 -8.56
CA LEU A 130 0.08 -21.58 -9.46
C LEU A 130 0.65 -20.91 -10.72
N GLN A 131 1.72 -20.11 -10.57
CA GLN A 131 2.44 -19.55 -11.72
C GLN A 131 3.07 -20.62 -12.61
N ASN A 132 3.78 -21.57 -12.01
CA ASN A 132 4.51 -22.62 -12.73
C ASN A 132 3.57 -23.53 -13.55
N VAL A 133 2.34 -23.73 -13.08
CA VAL A 133 1.32 -24.52 -13.81
C VAL A 133 0.43 -23.64 -14.71
N GLY A 134 0.68 -22.32 -14.79
CA GLY A 134 -0.02 -21.40 -15.69
C GLY A 134 -1.40 -20.96 -15.20
N MET A 135 -1.74 -21.15 -13.92
CA MET A 135 -3.04 -20.74 -13.34
C MET A 135 -3.17 -19.20 -13.18
N THR A 136 -2.07 -18.46 -13.22
CA THR A 136 -2.07 -16.99 -13.15
C THR A 136 -2.13 -16.30 -14.52
N ARG A 137 -2.23 -17.06 -15.61
CA ARG A 137 -2.30 -16.54 -16.99
C ARG A 137 -3.60 -15.79 -17.22
N ILE A 138 -3.51 -14.70 -18.00
CA ILE A 138 -4.64 -13.85 -18.41
C ILE A 138 -5.08 -14.12 -19.87
N ASP A 139 -4.28 -14.86 -20.65
CA ASP A 139 -4.62 -15.28 -22.00
C ASP A 139 -5.52 -16.54 -21.95
N PRO A 140 -6.51 -16.66 -22.86
CA PRO A 140 -7.44 -17.77 -22.84
C PRO A 140 -6.78 -19.09 -23.25
N VAL A 141 -7.17 -20.17 -22.60
CA VAL A 141 -6.84 -21.56 -22.97
C VAL A 141 -8.10 -22.32 -23.39
N LYS A 142 -7.99 -23.21 -24.39
CA LYS A 142 -9.12 -24.03 -24.82
C LYS A 142 -9.23 -25.28 -23.96
N TYR A 143 -10.42 -25.51 -23.39
CA TYR A 143 -10.77 -26.73 -22.71
C TYR A 143 -12.14 -27.23 -23.20
N ARG A 144 -12.18 -28.42 -23.82
CA ARG A 144 -13.41 -29.04 -24.33
C ARG A 144 -14.26 -28.12 -25.23
N GLY A 145 -13.59 -27.29 -26.06
CA GLY A 145 -14.26 -26.37 -26.98
C GLY A 145 -14.67 -25.02 -26.36
N VAL A 146 -14.43 -24.82 -25.09
CA VAL A 146 -14.68 -23.54 -24.38
C VAL A 146 -13.36 -22.82 -24.11
N GLU A 147 -13.34 -21.50 -24.26
CA GLU A 147 -12.22 -20.68 -23.87
C GLU A 147 -12.34 -20.32 -22.38
N ILE A 148 -11.28 -20.57 -21.62
CA ILE A 148 -11.19 -20.28 -20.19
C ILE A 148 -9.94 -19.43 -19.97
N ILE A 149 -10.07 -18.33 -19.23
CA ILE A 149 -8.94 -17.56 -18.72
C ILE A 149 -8.55 -18.16 -17.36
N PRO A 150 -7.33 -18.76 -17.22
CA PRO A 150 -6.93 -19.48 -16.00
C PRO A 150 -7.07 -18.63 -14.73
N LEU A 151 -6.62 -17.37 -14.74
CA LEU A 151 -6.72 -16.47 -13.60
C LEU A 151 -8.19 -16.22 -13.19
N GLN A 152 -9.11 -16.09 -14.15
CA GLN A 152 -10.53 -15.89 -13.84
C GLN A 152 -11.16 -17.14 -13.23
N PHE A 153 -10.72 -18.33 -13.67
CA PHE A 153 -11.14 -19.58 -13.05
C PHE A 153 -10.55 -19.73 -11.64
N LEU A 154 -9.26 -19.39 -11.44
CA LEU A 154 -8.64 -19.38 -10.12
C LEU A 154 -9.40 -18.45 -9.16
N LYS A 155 -9.71 -17.23 -9.60
CA LYS A 155 -10.51 -16.27 -8.82
C LYS A 155 -11.86 -16.85 -8.39
N ALA A 156 -12.53 -17.60 -9.28
CA ALA A 156 -13.85 -18.17 -8.99
C ALA A 156 -13.83 -19.29 -7.94
N VAL A 157 -12.68 -19.94 -7.71
CA VAL A 157 -12.52 -21.03 -6.72
C VAL A 157 -11.85 -20.57 -5.44
N LEU A 158 -11.27 -19.38 -5.39
CA LEU A 158 -10.69 -18.80 -4.17
C LEU A 158 -11.81 -18.32 -3.23
N PRO A 159 -11.55 -18.28 -1.90
CA PRO A 159 -12.45 -17.64 -0.97
C PRO A 159 -12.73 -16.19 -1.35
N GLU A 160 -13.98 -15.77 -1.24
CA GLU A 160 -14.34 -14.36 -1.40
C GLU A 160 -13.67 -13.53 -0.29
N PRO A 161 -12.92 -12.45 -0.59
CA PRO A 161 -12.19 -11.67 0.41
C PRO A 161 -13.05 -11.20 1.58
N ALA A 162 -14.30 -10.81 1.34
CA ALA A 162 -15.23 -10.40 2.40
C ALA A 162 -15.54 -11.53 3.40
N SER A 163 -15.49 -12.80 2.96
CA SER A 163 -15.76 -13.96 3.83
C SER A 163 -14.64 -14.23 4.83
N LEU A 164 -13.47 -13.65 4.64
CA LEU A 164 -12.32 -13.80 5.54
C LEU A 164 -12.41 -12.92 6.79
N GLY A 165 -13.20 -11.85 6.74
CA GLY A 165 -13.32 -10.86 7.83
C GLY A 165 -13.53 -11.47 9.20
N PRO A 166 -14.51 -12.37 9.40
CA PRO A 166 -14.81 -12.96 10.71
C PRO A 166 -13.66 -13.77 11.33
N THR A 167 -12.73 -14.23 10.53
CA THR A 167 -11.64 -15.13 10.96
C THR A 167 -10.26 -14.47 10.93
N THR A 168 -10.13 -13.30 10.27
CA THR A 168 -8.86 -12.60 10.19
C THR A 168 -8.51 -11.96 11.53
N LYS A 169 -7.30 -12.28 12.02
CA LYS A 169 -6.75 -11.76 13.27
C LYS A 169 -5.41 -11.09 13.03
N GLY A 170 -5.05 -10.18 13.94
CA GLY A 170 -3.79 -9.47 13.88
C GLY A 170 -3.94 -8.05 13.31
N LYS A 171 -2.85 -7.46 12.84
CA LYS A 171 -2.82 -6.02 12.53
C LYS A 171 -2.19 -5.74 11.18
N THR A 172 -2.64 -4.65 10.56
CA THR A 172 -1.90 -4.00 9.49
C THR A 172 -0.98 -2.93 10.07
N ASN A 173 0.11 -2.65 9.39
CA ASN A 173 0.97 -1.49 9.64
C ASN A 173 1.41 -0.95 8.28
N ILE A 174 0.83 0.18 7.87
CA ILE A 174 1.09 0.77 6.56
C ILE A 174 1.60 2.19 6.75
N GLY A 175 2.69 2.53 6.05
CA GLY A 175 3.29 3.84 6.23
C GLY A 175 4.42 4.16 5.26
N CYS A 176 5.15 5.25 5.58
CA CYS A 176 6.22 5.77 4.75
C CYS A 176 7.47 6.06 5.58
N ILE A 177 8.62 5.63 5.10
CA ILE A 177 9.93 6.04 5.61
C ILE A 177 10.49 7.10 4.66
N ALA A 178 10.61 8.33 5.15
CA ALA A 178 11.21 9.43 4.41
C ALA A 178 12.56 9.81 5.01
N THR A 179 13.57 9.97 4.15
CA THR A 179 14.90 10.46 4.53
C THR A 179 15.24 11.69 3.72
N GLY A 180 15.83 12.69 4.37
CA GLY A 180 16.22 13.92 3.72
C GLY A 180 16.71 14.98 4.71
N ILE A 181 16.70 16.24 4.27
CA ILE A 181 17.11 17.36 5.10
C ILE A 181 15.90 17.93 5.83
N GLY A 182 15.96 17.91 7.14
CA GLY A 182 14.95 18.50 8.00
C GLY A 182 14.95 20.03 7.97
N LYS A 183 13.88 20.65 8.46
CA LYS A 183 13.75 22.10 8.59
C LYS A 183 14.79 22.75 9.52
N ASP A 184 15.46 21.94 10.32
CA ASP A 184 16.60 22.33 11.15
C ASP A 184 17.96 22.23 10.42
N GLY A 185 17.95 21.89 9.12
CA GLY A 185 19.13 21.75 8.27
C GLY A 185 19.91 20.46 8.49
N LYS A 186 19.43 19.53 9.31
CA LYS A 186 20.10 18.25 9.59
C LYS A 186 19.45 17.12 8.80
N GLU A 187 20.25 16.14 8.45
CA GLU A 187 19.73 14.89 7.90
C GLU A 187 18.92 14.14 8.96
N LYS A 188 17.79 13.62 8.57
CA LYS A 188 16.93 12.79 9.43
C LYS A 188 16.15 11.75 8.61
N THR A 189 15.72 10.70 9.30
CA THR A 189 14.83 9.67 8.76
C THR A 189 13.62 9.55 9.67
N LEU A 190 12.43 9.69 9.10
CA LEU A 190 11.17 9.56 9.83
C LEU A 190 10.31 8.45 9.21
N TYR A 191 9.76 7.61 10.07
CA TYR A 191 8.73 6.65 9.74
C TYR A 191 7.39 7.15 10.24
N ILE A 192 6.47 7.45 9.32
CA ILE A 192 5.06 7.75 9.60
C ILE A 192 4.22 6.55 9.22
N TYR A 193 3.33 6.10 10.11
CA TYR A 193 2.56 4.88 9.90
C TYR A 193 1.23 4.89 10.65
N ASN A 194 0.31 4.05 10.18
CA ASN A 194 -0.94 3.70 10.84
C ASN A 194 -0.93 2.21 11.19
N ILE A 195 -1.55 1.88 12.31
CA ILE A 195 -1.83 0.50 12.74
C ILE A 195 -3.34 0.34 12.78
N CYS A 196 -3.85 -0.71 12.14
CA CYS A 196 -5.27 -1.08 12.20
C CYS A 196 -5.41 -2.54 12.60
N ASP A 197 -6.23 -2.81 13.61
CA ASP A 197 -6.52 -4.16 14.08
C ASP A 197 -7.66 -4.78 13.27
N HIS A 198 -7.49 -6.02 12.81
CA HIS A 198 -8.50 -6.72 12.00
C HIS A 198 -9.78 -7.04 12.79
N GLU A 199 -9.63 -7.41 14.05
CA GLU A 199 -10.76 -7.78 14.91
C GLU A 199 -11.55 -6.56 15.30
N ASP A 200 -10.89 -5.46 15.68
CA ASP A 200 -11.54 -4.17 16.00
C ASP A 200 -12.28 -3.60 14.78
N ALA A 201 -11.62 -3.59 13.61
CA ALA A 201 -12.24 -3.12 12.36
C ALA A 201 -13.47 -3.96 11.98
N TYR A 202 -13.40 -5.28 12.20
CA TYR A 202 -14.53 -6.17 11.94
C TYR A 202 -15.68 -5.96 12.93
N GLU A 203 -15.40 -5.76 14.22
CA GLU A 203 -16.42 -5.46 15.22
C GLU A 203 -17.15 -4.16 14.92
N GLU A 204 -16.43 -3.13 14.47
CA GLU A 204 -17.01 -1.83 14.15
C GLU A 204 -17.85 -1.83 12.87
N THR A 205 -17.37 -2.47 11.80
CA THR A 205 -17.94 -2.28 10.45
C THR A 205 -18.38 -3.58 9.75
N GLY A 206 -18.08 -4.74 10.30
CA GLY A 206 -18.24 -6.03 9.62
C GLY A 206 -17.24 -6.26 8.49
N ASN A 207 -16.15 -5.49 8.44
CA ASN A 207 -15.10 -5.57 7.43
C ASN A 207 -13.73 -5.69 8.08
N GLN A 208 -12.83 -6.45 7.45
CA GLN A 208 -11.44 -6.58 7.90
C GLN A 208 -10.64 -5.27 7.72
N ALA A 209 -9.49 -5.17 8.41
CA ALA A 209 -8.65 -3.96 8.39
C ALA A 209 -8.28 -3.48 6.98
N VAL A 210 -8.00 -4.36 6.01
CA VAL A 210 -7.67 -3.94 4.63
C VAL A 210 -8.81 -3.16 3.97
N SER A 211 -10.07 -3.60 4.17
CA SER A 211 -11.24 -2.85 3.68
C SER A 211 -11.47 -1.57 4.47
N TYR A 212 -11.25 -1.60 5.79
CA TYR A 212 -11.40 -0.45 6.67
C TYR A 212 -10.38 0.65 6.33
N THR A 213 -9.10 0.29 6.23
CA THR A 213 -8.02 1.23 5.87
C THR A 213 -8.18 1.83 4.48
N THR A 214 -8.86 1.15 3.55
CA THR A 214 -9.18 1.70 2.23
C THR A 214 -10.44 2.58 2.25
N GLY A 215 -11.49 2.15 2.94
CA GLY A 215 -12.80 2.81 2.93
C GLY A 215 -12.82 4.14 3.70
N VAL A 216 -12.17 4.21 4.86
CA VAL A 216 -12.11 5.43 5.67
C VAL A 216 -11.41 6.58 4.93
N PRO A 217 -10.23 6.42 4.34
CA PRO A 217 -9.60 7.48 3.53
C PRO A 217 -10.43 7.90 2.32
N ALA A 218 -11.09 6.96 1.66
CA ALA A 218 -12.00 7.28 0.55
C ALA A 218 -13.14 8.21 1.01
N MET A 219 -13.74 7.90 2.14
CA MET A 219 -14.76 8.76 2.77
C MET A 219 -14.19 10.13 3.15
N ILE A 220 -13.00 10.18 3.77
CA ILE A 220 -12.36 11.45 4.17
C ILE A 220 -12.10 12.33 2.94
N GLY A 221 -11.50 11.76 1.87
CA GLY A 221 -11.25 12.50 0.63
C GLY A 221 -12.54 13.09 0.05
N ALA A 222 -13.60 12.28 -0.04
CA ALA A 222 -14.91 12.75 -0.47
C ALA A 222 -15.48 13.86 0.43
N ALA A 223 -15.35 13.71 1.75
CA ALA A 223 -15.83 14.71 2.71
C ALA A 223 -15.09 16.05 2.58
N LEU A 224 -13.75 16.03 2.36
CA LEU A 224 -12.96 17.25 2.16
C LEU A 224 -13.33 17.98 0.88
N VAL A 225 -13.65 17.25 -0.19
CA VAL A 225 -14.15 17.82 -1.44
C VAL A 225 -15.54 18.45 -1.24
N VAL A 226 -16.47 17.72 -0.63
CA VAL A 226 -17.85 18.20 -0.38
C VAL A 226 -17.85 19.41 0.57
N LYS A 227 -17.05 19.40 1.62
CA LYS A 227 -16.88 20.55 2.54
C LYS A 227 -16.14 21.71 1.89
N GLY A 228 -15.58 21.54 0.68
CA GLY A 228 -14.83 22.55 -0.04
C GLY A 228 -13.47 22.90 0.61
N LEU A 229 -12.91 22.01 1.42
CA LEU A 229 -11.55 22.16 1.96
C LEU A 229 -10.50 21.79 0.91
N TRP A 230 -10.81 20.82 0.06
CA TRP A 230 -10.06 20.49 -1.14
C TRP A 230 -10.88 20.93 -2.36
N ARG A 231 -10.32 21.83 -3.18
CA ARG A 231 -11.00 22.44 -4.32
C ARG A 231 -10.12 22.48 -5.54
N GLY A 232 -10.70 22.31 -6.73
CA GLY A 232 -10.02 22.44 -8.00
C GLY A 232 -10.94 22.17 -9.19
N HIS A 233 -10.46 22.48 -10.39
CA HIS A 233 -11.12 22.14 -11.65
C HIS A 233 -10.24 21.18 -12.41
N GLY A 234 -10.64 19.91 -12.50
CA GLY A 234 -9.88 18.87 -13.18
C GLY A 234 -9.73 17.59 -12.35
N VAL A 235 -8.63 16.89 -12.59
CA VAL A 235 -8.26 15.62 -11.95
C VAL A 235 -7.03 15.86 -11.08
N PHE A 236 -7.05 15.39 -9.84
CA PHE A 236 -6.01 15.63 -8.85
C PHE A 236 -5.66 14.35 -8.10
N ASN A 237 -4.39 14.20 -7.75
CA ASN A 237 -3.93 13.23 -6.76
C ASN A 237 -3.96 13.86 -5.35
N MET A 238 -3.93 13.03 -4.33
CA MET A 238 -4.11 13.47 -2.94
C MET A 238 -2.97 14.35 -2.43
N GLU A 239 -1.73 14.11 -2.86
CA GLU A 239 -0.53 14.87 -2.52
C GLU A 239 -0.53 16.32 -3.04
N GLN A 240 -1.46 16.69 -3.91
CA GLN A 240 -1.58 18.05 -4.43
C GLN A 240 -2.34 19.01 -3.49
N PHE A 241 -2.89 18.49 -2.40
CA PHE A 241 -3.68 19.28 -1.47
C PHE A 241 -2.97 19.48 -0.12
N ASN A 242 -3.49 20.41 0.68
CA ASN A 242 -3.05 20.55 2.06
C ASN A 242 -3.35 19.26 2.84
N PRO A 243 -2.34 18.58 3.41
CA PRO A 243 -2.54 17.31 4.09
C PRO A 243 -3.23 17.43 5.45
N ASP A 244 -3.11 18.57 6.15
CA ASP A 244 -3.51 18.68 7.55
C ASP A 244 -4.97 18.28 7.84
N PRO A 245 -5.98 18.78 7.10
CA PRO A 245 -7.36 18.42 7.40
C PRO A 245 -7.65 16.94 7.16
N PHE A 246 -6.90 16.29 6.27
CA PHE A 246 -7.01 14.85 6.05
C PHE A 246 -6.41 14.07 7.22
N MET A 247 -5.23 14.48 7.69
CA MET A 247 -4.52 13.87 8.82
C MET A 247 -5.31 13.98 10.12
N ASP A 248 -5.97 15.14 10.35
CA ASP A 248 -6.87 15.34 11.49
C ASP A 248 -8.08 14.39 11.43
N MET A 249 -8.67 14.22 10.24
CA MET A 249 -9.82 13.34 10.05
C MET A 249 -9.44 11.86 10.17
N LEU A 250 -8.23 11.42 9.80
CA LEU A 250 -7.77 10.05 10.05
C LEU A 250 -7.85 9.71 11.55
N ASN A 251 -7.36 10.60 12.41
CA ASN A 251 -7.43 10.41 13.87
C ASN A 251 -8.88 10.37 14.39
N GLN A 252 -9.79 11.14 13.78
CA GLN A 252 -11.19 11.20 14.19
C GLN A 252 -12.01 9.98 13.73
N HIS A 253 -11.54 9.29 12.68
CA HIS A 253 -12.28 8.20 12.04
C HIS A 253 -11.55 6.85 12.13
N GLY A 254 -10.90 6.58 13.27
CA GLY A 254 -10.41 5.25 13.63
C GLY A 254 -9.09 4.82 12.97
N LEU A 255 -8.40 5.73 12.27
CA LEU A 255 -7.09 5.48 11.68
C LEU A 255 -6.01 6.42 12.23
N PRO A 256 -5.71 6.37 13.55
CA PRO A 256 -4.67 7.18 14.14
C PRO A 256 -3.31 6.84 13.53
N TRP A 257 -2.50 7.87 13.33
CA TRP A 257 -1.15 7.73 12.79
C TRP A 257 -0.10 8.14 13.82
N GLN A 258 1.12 7.64 13.62
CA GLN A 258 2.27 7.88 14.49
C GLN A 258 3.49 8.24 13.65
N VAL A 259 4.45 8.95 14.27
CA VAL A 259 5.75 9.27 13.67
C VAL A 259 6.85 8.79 14.62
N LYS A 260 7.84 8.11 14.04
CA LYS A 260 9.03 7.60 14.74
C LYS A 260 10.28 8.02 13.99
N GLU A 261 11.29 8.51 14.70
CA GLU A 261 12.61 8.75 14.11
C GLU A 261 13.40 7.43 14.04
N LEU A 262 14.08 7.22 12.93
CA LEU A 262 14.94 6.07 12.68
C LEU A 262 16.39 6.51 12.54
N ASP A 263 17.34 5.59 12.76
CA ASP A 263 18.79 5.86 12.70
C ASP A 263 19.28 6.16 11.28
N GLY A 264 18.52 5.83 10.25
CA GLY A 264 18.88 6.06 8.84
C GLY A 264 17.88 5.47 7.86
N PRO A 265 18.13 5.68 6.54
CA PRO A 265 17.25 5.20 5.49
C PRO A 265 17.19 3.69 5.45
N LEU A 266 16.11 3.16 4.87
CA LEU A 266 16.01 1.74 4.57
C LEU A 266 17.10 1.37 3.56
N GLY A 267 18.04 0.49 3.98
CA GLY A 267 19.09 -0.04 3.11
C GLY A 267 18.56 -1.00 2.04
N PHE A 268 19.46 -1.51 1.22
CA PHE A 268 19.22 -2.71 0.41
C PHE A 268 19.72 -3.92 1.18
#